data_9c29e795b7c6ca3ac860f2f1da7dbbd3
#
_entry.id   9c29e795b7c6ca3ac860f2f1da7dbbd3
#
_cell.length_a   1.000
_cell.length_b   1.000
_cell.length_c   1.000
_cell.angle_alpha   90.00
_cell.angle_beta   90.00
_cell.angle_gamma   90.00
#
_symmetry.space_group_name_H-M   'P 1'
#
loop_
_entity.id
_entity.type
_entity.pdbx_description
1 polymer ?
#
loop_
_entity_poly.entity_id
_entity_poly.type
_entity_poly.pdbx_seq_one_letter_code
_entity_poly.pdbx_strand_id
1 'polypeptide(L)'
;MSWITCNLGNRTKAYRDGITFLVSAEDYEDYVYGYRFSLDKNSYVIYSSTKDGLIRKRLHRILMGEPEDLVVDHINRDPLDNRRENLRIVSRQENQMNLSMKKTNKSGITGVSWHKDANKWRADIAYKYKHIYLGYFDTLEEARKAREDAEEEYFGEFKPM
;
A
#
# COMPACT_ATOMS: atom_id res chain seq x y z
N MET A 1 -11.34 16.79 8.15
CA MET A 1 -10.14 16.58 8.97
C MET A 1 -9.02 17.47 8.44
N SER A 2 -8.16 18.01 9.31
CA SER A 2 -7.01 18.82 8.91
C SER A 2 -5.74 17.96 8.90
N TRP A 3 -4.75 18.34 8.07
CA TRP A 3 -3.45 17.66 7.99
C TRP A 3 -2.32 18.66 7.95
N ILE A 4 -1.11 18.18 8.24
CA ILE A 4 0.11 18.97 8.25
C ILE A 4 1.11 18.35 7.29
N THR A 5 1.75 19.20 6.47
CA THR A 5 2.86 18.81 5.63
C THR A 5 4.17 18.95 6.41
N CYS A 6 4.92 17.86 6.53
CA CYS A 6 6.11 17.74 7.33
C CYS A 6 7.37 17.56 6.48
N ASN A 7 8.49 18.13 6.94
CA ASN A 7 9.78 17.96 6.30
C ASN A 7 10.54 16.76 6.88
N LEU A 8 11.34 16.13 6.05
CA LEU A 8 12.33 15.14 6.47
C LEU A 8 13.52 15.82 7.15
N GLY A 9 14.35 15.06 7.86
CA GLY A 9 15.53 15.59 8.53
C GLY A 9 16.51 16.24 7.55
N ASN A 10 16.99 17.44 7.88
CA ASN A 10 17.82 18.33 7.02
C ASN A 10 19.15 17.71 6.51
N ARG A 11 19.58 16.57 7.06
CA ARG A 11 20.78 15.84 6.62
C ARG A 11 20.49 14.77 5.57
N THR A 12 19.22 14.52 5.25
CA THR A 12 18.83 13.47 4.29
C THR A 12 18.90 14.00 2.85
N LYS A 13 19.15 13.08 1.89
CA LYS A 13 19.03 13.42 0.45
C LYS A 13 17.59 13.84 0.13
N ALA A 14 16.60 13.11 0.63
CA ALA A 14 15.18 13.39 0.39
C ALA A 14 14.76 14.81 0.85
N TYR A 15 15.30 15.31 1.95
CA TYR A 15 15.09 16.71 2.36
C TYR A 15 15.64 17.70 1.31
N ARG A 16 16.85 17.46 0.80
CA ARG A 16 17.47 18.31 -0.23
C ARG A 16 16.69 18.27 -1.55
N ASP A 17 16.05 17.15 -1.84
CA ASP A 17 15.19 16.96 -3.01
C ASP A 17 13.76 17.54 -2.80
N GLY A 18 13.50 18.19 -1.64
CA GLY A 18 12.21 18.81 -1.32
C GLY A 18 11.09 17.83 -1.02
N ILE A 19 11.41 16.56 -0.73
CA ILE A 19 10.40 15.55 -0.42
C ILE A 19 9.80 15.81 0.97
N THR A 20 8.48 15.87 1.05
CA THR A 20 7.69 16.04 2.26
C THR A 20 6.78 14.84 2.51
N PHE A 21 6.17 14.76 3.68
CA PHE A 21 5.17 13.75 4.02
C PHE A 21 3.98 14.38 4.74
N LEU A 22 2.85 13.69 4.74
CA LEU A 22 1.61 14.17 5.34
C LEU A 22 1.30 13.38 6.62
N VAL A 23 0.74 14.08 7.62
CA VAL A 23 0.16 13.47 8.84
C VAL A 23 -1.15 14.17 9.18
N SER A 24 -2.02 13.49 9.92
CA SER A 24 -3.18 14.14 10.54
C SER A 24 -2.72 15.18 11.56
N ALA A 25 -3.42 16.31 11.65
CA ALA A 25 -3.02 17.40 12.56
C ALA A 25 -3.01 16.96 14.02
N GLU A 26 -3.90 16.04 14.40
CA GLU A 26 -3.98 15.45 15.74
C GLU A 26 -2.75 14.65 16.14
N ASP A 27 -1.99 14.11 15.17
CA ASP A 27 -0.79 13.30 15.42
C ASP A 27 0.50 14.13 15.49
N TYR A 28 0.43 15.41 15.11
CA TYR A 28 1.64 16.23 14.93
C TYR A 28 2.43 16.43 16.22
N GLU A 29 1.76 16.85 17.30
CA GLU A 29 2.43 17.17 18.57
C GLU A 29 3.01 15.91 19.24
N ASP A 30 2.29 14.79 19.22
CA ASP A 30 2.67 13.58 19.92
C ASP A 30 3.74 12.75 19.18
N TYR A 31 3.68 12.74 17.84
CA TYR A 31 4.47 11.81 17.03
C TYR A 31 5.43 12.48 16.05
N VAL A 32 5.33 13.80 15.82
CA VAL A 32 6.13 14.47 14.79
C VAL A 32 6.97 15.60 15.36
N TYR A 33 6.39 16.46 16.17
CA TYR A 33 7.09 17.61 16.70
C TYR A 33 8.35 17.22 17.52
N GLY A 34 9.49 17.81 17.18
CA GLY A 34 10.76 17.53 17.86
C GLY A 34 11.48 16.24 17.46
N TYR A 35 10.92 15.45 16.55
CA TYR A 35 11.53 14.22 16.08
C TYR A 35 12.20 14.38 14.71
N ARG A 36 13.03 13.39 14.34
CA ARG A 36 13.73 13.37 13.05
C ARG A 36 13.20 12.25 12.17
N PHE A 37 13.03 12.57 10.88
CA PHE A 37 12.51 11.65 9.90
C PHE A 37 13.47 11.46 8.73
N SER A 38 13.45 10.26 8.18
CA SER A 38 14.15 9.87 6.96
C SER A 38 13.27 8.91 6.17
N LEU A 39 13.70 8.51 4.97
CA LEU A 39 13.04 7.47 4.20
C LEU A 39 13.83 6.16 4.26
N ASP A 40 13.11 5.04 4.24
CA ASP A 40 13.72 3.73 3.96
C ASP A 40 13.87 3.52 2.43
N LYS A 41 14.45 2.38 2.03
CA LYS A 41 14.65 2.03 0.61
C LYS A 41 13.36 1.92 -0.20
N ASN A 42 12.22 1.79 0.48
CA ASN A 42 10.89 1.68 -0.13
C ASN A 42 10.09 2.98 0.00
N SER A 43 10.75 4.10 0.32
CA SER A 43 10.16 5.43 0.53
C SER A 43 9.22 5.57 1.73
N TYR A 44 9.17 4.60 2.64
CA TYR A 44 8.43 4.76 3.89
C TYR A 44 9.12 5.74 4.82
N VAL A 45 8.32 6.58 5.49
CA VAL A 45 8.80 7.54 6.50
C VAL A 45 9.27 6.78 7.74
N ILE A 46 10.55 6.97 8.09
CA ILE A 46 11.20 6.39 9.27
C ILE A 46 11.30 7.45 10.36
N TYR A 47 10.67 7.19 11.47
CA TYR A 47 10.86 7.86 12.74
C TYR A 47 12.18 7.40 13.37
N SER A 48 12.95 8.34 13.90
CA SER A 48 14.21 8.06 14.61
C SER A 48 14.26 8.82 15.93
N SER A 49 14.48 8.11 17.04
CA SER A 49 14.68 8.67 18.36
C SER A 49 15.96 8.11 18.99
N THR A 50 16.63 8.95 19.77
CA THR A 50 17.82 8.56 20.56
C THR A 50 17.58 8.72 22.06
N LYS A 51 16.36 9.13 22.48
CA LYS A 51 16.05 9.37 23.92
C LYS A 51 16.14 8.08 24.75
N ASP A 52 15.69 6.95 24.15
CA ASP A 52 15.66 5.63 24.82
C ASP A 52 16.50 4.59 24.05
N GLY A 53 17.64 5.01 23.51
CA GLY A 53 18.45 4.24 22.58
C GLY A 53 18.12 4.56 21.12
N LEU A 54 18.82 3.92 20.17
CA LEU A 54 18.56 4.12 18.75
C LEU A 54 17.29 3.37 18.31
N ILE A 55 16.17 4.05 18.29
CA ILE A 55 14.91 3.52 17.79
C ILE A 55 14.74 3.97 16.34
N ARG A 56 14.46 3.02 15.43
CA ARG A 56 14.12 3.28 14.03
C ARG A 56 12.88 2.48 13.66
N LYS A 57 11.76 3.15 13.51
CA LYS A 57 10.47 2.53 13.20
C LYS A 57 9.77 3.28 12.07
N ARG A 58 8.92 2.59 11.32
CA ARG A 58 8.08 3.23 10.30
C ARG A 58 6.98 4.03 10.96
N LEU A 59 6.82 5.30 10.54
CA LEU A 59 5.86 6.23 11.15
C LEU A 59 4.43 5.70 11.13
N HIS A 60 3.94 5.22 9.98
CA HIS A 60 2.57 4.67 9.87
C HIS A 60 2.28 3.55 10.89
N ARG A 61 3.28 2.73 11.26
CA ARG A 61 3.10 1.68 12.26
C ARG A 61 2.96 2.26 13.68
N ILE A 62 3.75 3.29 13.99
CA ILE A 62 3.65 3.99 15.29
C ILE A 62 2.28 4.64 15.42
N LEU A 63 1.82 5.37 14.39
CA LEU A 63 0.53 6.05 14.39
C LEU A 63 -0.65 5.08 14.59
N MET A 64 -0.52 3.84 14.12
CA MET A 64 -1.55 2.80 14.23
C MET A 64 -1.30 1.82 15.40
N GLY A 65 -0.46 2.19 16.39
CA GLY A 65 -0.26 1.41 17.61
C GLY A 65 0.58 0.15 17.45
N GLU A 66 1.41 0.05 16.39
CA GLU A 66 2.35 -1.06 16.13
C GLU A 66 1.69 -2.47 16.20
N PRO A 67 0.62 -2.74 15.45
CA PRO A 67 -0.10 -3.99 15.56
C PRO A 67 0.81 -5.20 15.35
N GLU A 68 0.70 -6.18 16.26
CA GLU A 68 1.38 -7.47 16.14
C GLU A 68 0.67 -8.31 15.05
N ASP A 69 1.44 -9.10 14.30
CA ASP A 69 0.95 -10.02 13.24
C ASP A 69 0.14 -9.39 12.10
N LEU A 70 -0.17 -8.10 12.18
CA LEU A 70 -0.90 -7.34 11.18
C LEU A 70 0.00 -6.32 10.49
N VAL A 71 -0.46 -5.83 9.35
CA VAL A 71 0.23 -4.84 8.51
C VAL A 71 -0.55 -3.54 8.57
N VAL A 72 0.17 -2.42 8.64
CA VAL A 72 -0.42 -1.11 8.37
C VAL A 72 -0.21 -0.80 6.90
N ASP A 73 -1.31 -0.61 6.18
CA ASP A 73 -1.36 -0.36 4.74
C ASP A 73 -1.77 1.10 4.45
N HIS A 74 -1.22 1.66 3.37
CA HIS A 74 -1.64 2.94 2.82
C HIS A 74 -2.70 2.71 1.74
N ILE A 75 -3.93 3.15 1.97
CA ILE A 75 -5.07 2.90 1.08
C ILE A 75 -4.77 3.42 -0.33
N ASN A 76 -4.23 4.63 -0.46
CA ASN A 76 -3.85 5.24 -1.74
C ASN A 76 -2.48 4.76 -2.29
N ARG A 77 -1.77 3.85 -1.60
CA ARG A 77 -0.44 3.32 -1.96
C ARG A 77 0.70 4.35 -1.93
N ASP A 78 0.47 5.54 -1.38
CA ASP A 78 1.51 6.55 -1.19
C ASP A 78 2.14 6.42 0.21
N PRO A 79 3.40 5.97 0.35
CA PRO A 79 4.06 5.79 1.63
C PRO A 79 4.39 7.11 2.35
N LEU A 80 4.21 8.25 1.69
CA LEU A 80 4.40 9.58 2.26
C LEU A 80 3.11 10.15 2.85
N ASP A 81 1.95 9.58 2.56
CA ASP A 81 0.66 10.01 3.07
C ASP A 81 0.28 9.23 4.34
N ASN A 82 0.77 9.69 5.49
CA ASN A 82 0.55 9.04 6.78
C ASN A 82 -0.65 9.65 7.56
N ARG A 83 -1.63 10.21 6.88
CA ARG A 83 -2.89 10.63 7.49
C ARG A 83 -3.69 9.40 7.96
N ARG A 84 -4.31 9.48 9.14
CA ARG A 84 -5.06 8.34 9.71
C ARG A 84 -6.15 7.82 8.77
N GLU A 85 -6.82 8.71 8.03
CA GLU A 85 -7.85 8.36 7.04
C GLU A 85 -7.32 7.53 5.86
N ASN A 86 -6.00 7.61 5.60
CA ASN A 86 -5.31 6.84 4.56
C ASN A 86 -4.63 5.58 5.08
N LEU A 87 -4.63 5.35 6.40
CA LEU A 87 -4.01 4.19 7.03
C LEU A 87 -5.07 3.19 7.50
N ARG A 88 -4.80 1.91 7.29
CA ARG A 88 -5.64 0.83 7.79
C ARG A 88 -4.81 -0.34 8.31
N ILE A 89 -5.32 -1.05 9.30
CA ILE A 89 -4.72 -2.28 9.81
C ILE A 89 -5.36 -3.44 9.07
N VAL A 90 -4.54 -4.25 8.42
CA VAL A 90 -4.98 -5.36 7.57
C VAL A 90 -4.11 -6.59 7.80
N SER A 91 -4.60 -7.76 7.44
CA SER A 91 -3.78 -8.96 7.34
C SER A 91 -2.75 -8.82 6.20
N ARG A 92 -1.70 -9.64 6.21
CA ARG A 92 -0.73 -9.70 5.10
C ARG A 92 -1.40 -10.03 3.77
N GLN A 93 -2.46 -10.83 3.81
CA GLN A 93 -3.22 -11.22 2.63
C GLN A 93 -4.00 -10.03 2.05
N GLU A 94 -4.74 -9.31 2.88
CA GLU A 94 -5.49 -8.11 2.46
C GLU A 94 -4.54 -7.03 1.92
N ASN A 95 -3.37 -6.83 2.56
CA ASN A 95 -2.35 -5.91 2.04
C ASN A 95 -1.84 -6.31 0.65
N GLN A 96 -1.73 -7.62 0.36
CA GLN A 96 -1.35 -8.09 -0.99
C GLN A 96 -2.39 -7.73 -2.05
N MET A 97 -3.66 -7.61 -1.69
CA MET A 97 -4.72 -7.19 -2.61
C MET A 97 -4.57 -5.73 -3.04
N ASN A 98 -4.03 -4.87 -2.16
CA ASN A 98 -3.77 -3.45 -2.46
C ASN A 98 -2.45 -3.20 -3.20
N LEU A 99 -1.68 -4.22 -3.57
CA LEU A 99 -0.43 -4.01 -4.32
C LEU A 99 -0.69 -3.49 -5.73
N SER A 100 0.12 -2.53 -6.16
CA SER A 100 0.09 -2.04 -7.55
C SER A 100 0.46 -3.15 -8.53
N MET A 101 -0.08 -3.06 -9.74
CA MET A 101 0.23 -3.99 -10.83
C MET A 101 1.74 -4.08 -11.09
N LYS A 102 2.22 -5.29 -11.36
CA LYS A 102 3.60 -5.49 -11.81
C LYS A 102 3.81 -4.84 -13.17
N LYS A 103 4.93 -4.16 -13.36
CA LYS A 103 5.33 -3.53 -14.65
C LYS A 103 5.36 -4.52 -15.83
N THR A 104 5.45 -5.83 -15.56
CA THR A 104 5.43 -6.89 -16.56
C THR A 104 4.03 -7.28 -17.01
N ASN A 105 2.99 -6.77 -16.37
CA ASN A 105 1.61 -7.06 -16.77
C ASN A 105 1.23 -6.28 -18.03
N LYS A 106 1.11 -7.00 -19.14
CA LYS A 106 0.78 -6.43 -20.46
C LYS A 106 -0.71 -6.22 -20.67
N SER A 107 -1.58 -6.87 -19.88
CA SER A 107 -3.04 -6.72 -20.00
C SER A 107 -3.55 -5.41 -19.41
N GLY A 108 -2.77 -4.80 -18.47
CA GLY A 108 -3.22 -3.67 -17.68
C GLY A 108 -4.25 -4.04 -16.60
N ILE A 109 -4.51 -5.33 -16.35
CA ILE A 109 -5.49 -5.81 -15.38
C ILE A 109 -4.83 -6.87 -14.50
N THR A 110 -4.90 -6.71 -13.17
CA THR A 110 -4.35 -7.70 -12.22
C THR A 110 -5.07 -9.03 -12.37
N GLY A 111 -4.32 -10.15 -12.48
CA GLY A 111 -4.89 -11.49 -12.60
C GLY A 111 -5.46 -11.80 -13.99
N VAL A 112 -5.25 -10.93 -14.98
CA VAL A 112 -5.61 -11.21 -16.38
C VAL A 112 -4.35 -11.28 -17.25
N SER A 113 -4.23 -12.31 -18.06
CA SER A 113 -3.09 -12.52 -18.96
C SER A 113 -3.51 -13.23 -20.25
N TRP A 114 -2.76 -12.95 -21.33
CA TRP A 114 -2.96 -13.69 -22.59
C TRP A 114 -2.33 -15.08 -22.51
N HIS A 115 -3.13 -16.11 -22.75
CA HIS A 115 -2.67 -17.49 -22.80
C HIS A 115 -2.45 -17.91 -24.26
N LYS A 116 -1.18 -18.08 -24.63
CA LYS A 116 -0.78 -18.30 -26.03
C LYS A 116 -1.37 -19.58 -26.62
N ASP A 117 -1.27 -20.70 -25.88
CA ASP A 117 -1.69 -22.01 -26.41
C ASP A 117 -3.21 -22.11 -26.59
N ALA A 118 -3.98 -21.47 -25.73
CA ALA A 118 -5.43 -21.40 -25.82
C ALA A 118 -5.91 -20.28 -26.78
N ASN A 119 -5.02 -19.35 -27.16
CA ASN A 119 -5.34 -18.14 -27.92
C ASN A 119 -6.51 -17.36 -27.29
N LYS A 120 -6.50 -17.20 -25.96
CA LYS A 120 -7.56 -16.57 -25.16
C LYS A 120 -6.99 -15.78 -24.00
N TRP A 121 -7.78 -14.88 -23.46
CA TRP A 121 -7.50 -14.21 -22.20
C TRP A 121 -7.83 -15.13 -21.04
N ARG A 122 -6.87 -15.32 -20.14
CA ARG A 122 -7.05 -16.06 -18.89
C ARG A 122 -7.23 -15.09 -17.75
N ALA A 123 -8.27 -15.31 -16.92
CA ALA A 123 -8.46 -14.62 -15.66
C ALA A 123 -8.32 -15.57 -14.47
N ASP A 124 -7.66 -15.10 -13.42
CA ASP A 124 -7.53 -15.79 -12.13
C ASP A 124 -7.49 -14.78 -10.96
N ILE A 125 -7.85 -15.26 -9.76
CA ILE A 125 -7.80 -14.48 -8.53
C ILE A 125 -7.14 -15.31 -7.42
N ALA A 126 -6.30 -14.67 -6.59
CA ALA A 126 -5.73 -15.28 -5.40
C ALA A 126 -6.52 -14.81 -4.16
N TYR A 127 -7.13 -15.76 -3.44
CA TYR A 127 -7.86 -15.49 -2.21
C TYR A 127 -7.57 -16.57 -1.16
N LYS A 128 -7.32 -16.17 0.08
CA LYS A 128 -6.98 -17.08 1.20
C LYS A 128 -5.94 -18.13 0.85
N TYR A 129 -4.82 -17.66 0.25
CA TYR A 129 -3.69 -18.50 -0.21
C TYR A 129 -4.04 -19.52 -1.31
N LYS A 130 -5.21 -19.43 -1.92
CA LYS A 130 -5.63 -20.27 -3.05
C LYS A 130 -5.69 -19.43 -4.32
N HIS A 131 -5.23 -20.02 -5.43
CA HIS A 131 -5.47 -19.48 -6.77
C HIS A 131 -6.78 -20.05 -7.29
N ILE A 132 -7.70 -19.17 -7.63
CA ILE A 132 -9.01 -19.50 -8.19
C ILE A 132 -8.97 -19.13 -9.66
N TYR A 133 -9.14 -20.12 -10.51
CA TYR A 133 -9.25 -19.92 -11.94
C TYR A 133 -10.67 -19.47 -12.31
N LEU A 134 -10.79 -18.35 -13.02
CA LEU A 134 -12.07 -17.74 -13.40
C LEU A 134 -12.50 -18.12 -14.82
N GLY A 135 -11.56 -18.50 -15.70
CA GLY A 135 -11.87 -18.94 -17.04
C GLY A 135 -10.92 -18.44 -18.13
N TYR A 136 -11.20 -18.89 -19.34
CA TYR A 136 -10.67 -18.35 -20.59
C TYR A 136 -11.77 -17.57 -21.31
N PHE A 137 -11.39 -16.40 -21.85
CA PHE A 137 -12.29 -15.46 -22.50
C PHE A 137 -11.76 -15.07 -23.87
N ASP A 138 -12.66 -14.80 -24.79
CA ASP A 138 -12.29 -14.42 -26.17
C ASP A 138 -11.80 -12.97 -26.23
N THR A 139 -12.33 -12.11 -25.37
CA THR A 139 -11.96 -10.69 -25.28
C THR A 139 -11.33 -10.32 -23.95
N LEU A 140 -10.49 -9.28 -23.97
CA LEU A 140 -9.92 -8.70 -22.75
C LEU A 140 -11.01 -8.15 -21.81
N GLU A 141 -12.09 -7.61 -22.39
CA GLU A 141 -13.18 -7.00 -21.64
C GLU A 141 -13.99 -8.05 -20.87
N GLU A 142 -14.27 -9.21 -21.45
CA GLU A 142 -14.90 -10.33 -20.74
C GLU A 142 -14.03 -10.82 -19.57
N ALA A 143 -12.72 -10.97 -19.82
CA ALA A 143 -11.77 -11.36 -18.76
C ALA A 143 -11.68 -10.31 -17.64
N ARG A 144 -11.75 -9.01 -18.00
CA ARG A 144 -11.82 -7.90 -17.05
C ARG A 144 -13.06 -8.02 -16.17
N LYS A 145 -14.23 -8.15 -16.81
CA LYS A 145 -15.49 -8.25 -16.08
C LYS A 145 -15.51 -9.43 -15.11
N ALA A 146 -15.09 -10.61 -15.56
CA ALA A 146 -14.99 -11.79 -14.70
C ALA A 146 -14.05 -11.57 -13.50
N ARG A 147 -12.95 -10.81 -13.71
CA ARG A 147 -12.02 -10.45 -12.64
C ARG A 147 -12.64 -9.43 -11.67
N GLU A 148 -13.33 -8.41 -12.14
CA GLU A 148 -14.01 -7.40 -11.34
C GLU A 148 -15.14 -8.01 -10.49
N ASP A 149 -15.96 -8.89 -11.08
CA ASP A 149 -17.01 -9.62 -10.36
C ASP A 149 -16.42 -10.49 -9.24
N ALA A 150 -15.31 -11.18 -9.50
CA ALA A 150 -14.61 -11.97 -8.50
C ALA A 150 -13.96 -11.08 -7.40
N GLU A 151 -13.44 -9.89 -7.74
CA GLU A 151 -12.93 -8.95 -6.73
C GLU A 151 -14.04 -8.47 -5.80
N GLU A 152 -15.22 -8.21 -6.32
CA GLU A 152 -16.37 -7.83 -5.52
C GLU A 152 -16.84 -8.96 -4.61
N GLU A 153 -16.88 -10.20 -5.10
CA GLU A 153 -17.27 -11.38 -4.34
C GLU A 153 -16.26 -11.71 -3.22
N TYR A 154 -14.96 -11.69 -3.52
CA TYR A 154 -13.93 -12.19 -2.60
C TYR A 154 -13.28 -11.12 -1.74
N PHE A 155 -13.17 -9.87 -2.22
CA PHE A 155 -12.47 -8.79 -1.52
C PHE A 155 -13.40 -7.80 -0.82
N GLY A 156 -14.63 -7.61 -1.31
CA GLY A 156 -15.58 -6.67 -0.73
C GLY A 156 -14.97 -5.27 -0.57
N GLU A 157 -14.97 -4.73 0.65
CA GLU A 157 -14.40 -3.41 0.97
C GLU A 157 -12.87 -3.27 0.76
N PHE A 158 -12.14 -4.38 0.62
CA PHE A 158 -10.69 -4.40 0.34
C PHE A 158 -10.37 -4.44 -1.15
N LYS A 159 -11.36 -4.22 -2.02
CA LYS A 159 -11.16 -4.15 -3.47
C LYS A 159 -10.09 -3.10 -3.81
N PRO A 160 -9.10 -3.44 -4.65
CA PRO A 160 -8.11 -2.47 -5.13
C PRO A 160 -8.78 -1.30 -5.87
N MET A 161 -8.31 -0.09 -5.58
CA MET A 161 -8.73 1.12 -6.31
C MET A 161 -7.97 1.25 -7.62
#